data_c8d38524b0ed640867a580a609cd0617
#
_entry.id   c8d38524b0ed640867a580a609cd0617
#
_cell.length_a   1.000
_cell.length_b   1.000
_cell.length_c   1.000
_cell.angle_alpha   90.00
_cell.angle_beta   90.00
_cell.angle_gamma   90.00
#
_symmetry.space_group_name_H-M   'P 1'
#
loop_
_entity.id
_entity.type
_entity.pdbx_description
1 polymer ?
#
loop_
_entity_poly.entity_id
_entity_poly.type
_entity_poly.pdbx_seq_one_letter_code
_entity_poly.pdbx_strand_id
1 'polypeptide(L)'
;ELMREELRRFINLGEPWVRDHIVVHGELFSVLLIERLLNDVLGLRAKAVYEPGIVTDSNWGFASVNHELSNRYVIERLGNVLGKYDVVVVPGFLGVTGDGRYASLGRGGSDYTASLLASYLNASQLTFYTDSGGLLTGDPRIVNDPVLLREVGYEEAYVASILGAKKFHPRTFEPLLKSRVLTVITDPWRGDGTYVINRCEPMPKLTAINEAGNGLF
;
A
#
# COMPACT_ATOMS: atom_id res chain seq x y z
N GLU A 1 -7.17 -26.61 -8.65
CA GLU A 1 -6.74 -27.21 -9.94
C GLU A 1 -6.13 -26.12 -10.85
N LEU A 2 -6.78 -24.99 -11.03
CA LEU A 2 -6.29 -23.83 -11.81
C LEU A 2 -4.88 -23.38 -11.39
N MET A 3 -4.65 -23.18 -10.09
CA MET A 3 -3.34 -22.78 -9.55
C MET A 3 -2.24 -23.82 -9.82
N ARG A 4 -2.58 -25.12 -9.84
CA ARG A 4 -1.61 -26.17 -10.19
C ARG A 4 -1.23 -26.15 -11.67
N GLU A 5 -2.17 -25.87 -12.57
CA GLU A 5 -1.91 -25.73 -14.00
C GLU A 5 -1.03 -24.49 -14.26
N GLU A 6 -1.32 -23.37 -13.63
CA GLU A 6 -0.54 -22.14 -13.73
C GLU A 6 0.89 -22.33 -13.21
N LEU A 7 1.04 -22.99 -12.06
CA LEU A 7 2.36 -23.33 -11.53
C LEU A 7 3.16 -24.22 -12.50
N ARG A 8 2.50 -25.20 -13.16
CA ARG A 8 3.12 -26.02 -14.20
C ARG A 8 3.53 -25.19 -15.42
N ARG A 9 2.70 -24.23 -15.85
CA ARG A 9 3.03 -23.30 -16.94
C ARG A 9 4.25 -22.44 -16.58
N PHE A 10 4.32 -21.90 -15.37
CA PHE A 10 5.48 -21.14 -14.93
C PHE A 10 6.76 -21.98 -14.92
N ILE A 11 6.68 -23.19 -14.38
CA ILE A 11 7.84 -24.13 -14.32
C ILE A 11 8.28 -24.56 -15.72
N ASN A 12 7.33 -24.82 -16.62
CA ASN A 12 7.61 -25.39 -17.93
C ASN A 12 7.91 -24.34 -19.00
N LEU A 13 7.30 -23.15 -18.91
CA LEU A 13 7.38 -22.11 -19.95
C LEU A 13 8.22 -20.90 -19.53
N GLY A 14 8.46 -20.73 -18.21
CA GLY A 14 9.22 -19.60 -17.67
C GLY A 14 8.57 -18.24 -17.91
N GLU A 15 7.25 -18.18 -18.12
CA GLU A 15 6.52 -16.95 -18.42
C GLU A 15 6.39 -16.08 -17.16
N PRO A 16 7.01 -14.87 -17.12
CA PRO A 16 7.07 -14.05 -15.90
C PRO A 16 5.69 -13.65 -15.34
N TRP A 17 4.67 -13.45 -16.20
CA TRP A 17 3.32 -13.08 -15.79
C TRP A 17 2.64 -14.14 -14.92
N VAL A 18 3.00 -15.42 -15.12
CA VAL A 18 2.41 -16.53 -14.34
C VAL A 18 2.82 -16.44 -12.88
N ARG A 19 4.04 -16.00 -12.57
CA ARG A 19 4.49 -15.75 -11.21
C ARG A 19 3.62 -14.70 -10.54
N ASP A 20 3.38 -13.57 -11.20
CA ASP A 20 2.54 -12.49 -10.67
C ASP A 20 1.11 -12.99 -10.44
N HIS A 21 0.58 -13.73 -11.40
CA HIS A 21 -0.76 -14.32 -11.29
C HIS A 21 -0.89 -15.25 -10.07
N ILE A 22 0.12 -16.07 -9.80
CA ILE A 22 0.14 -16.95 -8.63
C ILE A 22 0.19 -16.15 -7.30
N VAL A 23 1.09 -15.17 -7.21
CA VAL A 23 1.29 -14.45 -5.94
C VAL A 23 0.11 -13.56 -5.56
N VAL A 24 -0.61 -12.99 -6.52
CA VAL A 24 -1.78 -12.16 -6.24
C VAL A 24 -2.96 -12.94 -5.66
N HIS A 25 -3.03 -14.25 -5.85
CA HIS A 25 -4.08 -15.07 -5.26
C HIS A 25 -4.09 -15.02 -3.73
N GLY A 26 -2.94 -14.83 -3.08
CA GLY A 26 -2.87 -14.63 -1.63
C GLY A 26 -3.69 -13.41 -1.17
N GLU A 27 -3.57 -12.31 -1.90
CA GLU A 27 -4.33 -11.08 -1.63
C GLU A 27 -5.84 -11.30 -1.91
N LEU A 28 -6.18 -11.98 -3.00
CA LEU A 28 -7.58 -12.26 -3.35
C LEU A 28 -8.26 -13.16 -2.31
N PHE A 29 -7.55 -14.18 -1.81
CA PHE A 29 -8.05 -15.02 -0.70
C PHE A 29 -8.21 -14.22 0.59
N SER A 30 -7.29 -13.33 0.91
CA SER A 30 -7.38 -12.48 2.10
C SER A 30 -8.62 -11.58 2.04
N VAL A 31 -8.91 -10.99 0.89
CA VAL A 31 -10.11 -10.17 0.67
C VAL A 31 -11.39 -11.00 0.90
N LEU A 32 -11.45 -12.22 0.35
CA LEU A 32 -12.59 -13.12 0.54
C LEU A 32 -12.80 -13.47 2.02
N LEU A 33 -11.72 -13.83 2.73
CA LEU A 33 -11.80 -14.20 4.14
C LEU A 33 -12.25 -13.02 5.01
N ILE A 34 -11.72 -11.82 4.75
CA ILE A 34 -12.10 -10.62 5.49
C ILE A 34 -13.55 -10.24 5.22
N GLU A 35 -14.02 -10.28 3.96
CA GLU A 35 -15.43 -10.03 3.64
C GLU A 35 -16.34 -10.97 4.44
N ARG A 36 -16.02 -12.27 4.48
CA ARG A 36 -16.78 -13.27 5.25
C ARG A 36 -16.74 -13.00 6.75
N LEU A 37 -15.57 -12.72 7.30
CA LEU A 37 -15.44 -12.38 8.72
C LEU A 37 -16.30 -11.16 9.08
N LEU A 38 -16.25 -10.11 8.29
CA LEU A 38 -17.02 -8.88 8.54
C LEU A 38 -18.52 -9.12 8.47
N ASN A 39 -18.99 -9.90 7.49
CA ASN A 39 -20.42 -10.18 7.33
C ASN A 39 -20.92 -11.21 8.34
N ASP A 40 -20.26 -12.38 8.41
CA ASP A 40 -20.80 -13.57 9.09
C ASP A 40 -20.52 -13.52 10.61
N VAL A 41 -19.44 -12.87 11.04
CA VAL A 41 -19.03 -12.81 12.45
C VAL A 41 -19.36 -11.46 13.10
N LEU A 42 -19.06 -10.36 12.41
CA LEU A 42 -19.22 -9.01 12.96
C LEU A 42 -20.55 -8.35 12.57
N GLY A 43 -21.35 -8.96 11.67
CA GLY A 43 -22.65 -8.47 11.26
C GLY A 43 -22.62 -7.14 10.48
N LEU A 44 -21.48 -6.79 9.90
CA LEU A 44 -21.31 -5.60 9.07
C LEU A 44 -21.73 -5.90 7.62
N ARG A 45 -22.18 -4.87 6.90
CA ARG A 45 -22.43 -5.00 5.46
C ARG A 45 -21.12 -4.75 4.72
N ALA A 46 -20.33 -5.80 4.54
CA ALA A 46 -19.05 -5.73 3.84
C ALA A 46 -19.17 -6.23 2.39
N LYS A 47 -18.39 -5.63 1.48
CA LYS A 47 -18.31 -6.00 0.07
C LYS A 47 -16.87 -6.12 -0.40
N ALA A 48 -16.52 -7.27 -0.94
CA ALA A 48 -15.26 -7.50 -1.64
C ALA A 48 -15.31 -6.93 -3.07
N VAL A 49 -14.27 -6.18 -3.44
CA VAL A 49 -14.01 -5.75 -4.82
C VAL A 49 -12.61 -6.20 -5.19
N TYR A 50 -12.52 -7.31 -5.93
CA TYR A 50 -11.26 -7.98 -6.24
C TYR A 50 -10.37 -7.19 -7.21
N GLU A 51 -10.96 -6.35 -8.04
CA GLU A 51 -10.26 -5.48 -8.98
C GLU A 51 -10.68 -4.02 -8.75
N PRO A 52 -10.01 -3.28 -7.86
CA PRO A 52 -10.40 -1.92 -7.50
C PRO A 52 -10.19 -0.89 -8.62
N GLY A 53 -9.58 -1.28 -9.74
CA GLY A 53 -9.38 -0.40 -10.89
C GLY A 53 -7.95 0.09 -11.09
N ILE A 54 -6.97 -0.51 -10.42
CA ILE A 54 -5.55 -0.20 -10.65
C ILE A 54 -5.11 -0.80 -11.99
N VAL A 55 -4.75 0.05 -12.94
CA VAL A 55 -4.26 -0.33 -14.28
C VAL A 55 -2.75 -0.21 -14.32
N THR A 56 -2.08 -1.21 -14.89
CA THR A 56 -0.62 -1.27 -14.93
C THR A 56 -0.09 -1.58 -16.33
N ASP A 57 1.22 -1.39 -16.50
CA ASP A 57 2.00 -1.99 -17.58
C ASP A 57 2.26 -3.48 -17.30
N SER A 58 2.98 -4.12 -18.23
CA SER A 58 3.37 -5.54 -18.18
C SER A 58 4.80 -5.75 -17.64
N ASN A 59 5.29 -4.85 -16.79
CA ASN A 59 6.57 -5.04 -16.10
C ASN A 59 6.38 -5.96 -14.88
N TRP A 60 6.38 -7.26 -15.15
CA TRP A 60 6.07 -8.30 -14.17
C TRP A 60 6.99 -8.26 -12.96
N GLY A 61 6.40 -8.32 -11.77
CA GLY A 61 7.10 -8.24 -10.49
C GLY A 61 7.31 -6.83 -9.95
N PHE A 62 7.18 -5.81 -10.80
CA PHE A 62 7.33 -4.39 -10.41
C PHE A 62 6.60 -3.48 -11.40
N ALA A 63 5.32 -3.70 -11.58
CA ALA A 63 4.51 -2.99 -12.56
C ALA A 63 4.33 -1.50 -12.21
N SER A 64 4.33 -0.67 -13.26
CA SER A 64 4.07 0.76 -13.16
C SER A 64 2.59 1.05 -13.34
N VAL A 65 2.05 1.94 -12.52
CA VAL A 65 0.62 2.31 -12.55
C VAL A 65 0.37 3.37 -13.61
N ASN A 66 -0.63 3.13 -14.45
CA ASN A 66 -1.22 4.16 -15.29
C ASN A 66 -2.20 4.99 -14.42
N HIS A 67 -1.74 6.14 -13.93
CA HIS A 67 -2.49 6.97 -12.99
C HIS A 67 -3.80 7.51 -13.55
N GLU A 68 -3.82 7.89 -14.82
CA GLU A 68 -5.02 8.46 -15.47
C GLU A 68 -6.13 7.41 -15.57
N LEU A 69 -5.81 6.25 -16.13
CA LEU A 69 -6.77 5.15 -16.26
C LEU A 69 -7.18 4.60 -14.90
N SER A 70 -6.22 4.44 -13.99
CA SER A 70 -6.51 3.94 -12.64
C SER A 70 -7.44 4.88 -11.87
N ASN A 71 -7.21 6.19 -11.91
CA ASN A 71 -8.09 7.15 -11.26
C ASN A 71 -9.53 7.02 -11.76
N ARG A 72 -9.73 6.98 -13.08
CA ARG A 72 -11.05 6.83 -13.68
C ARG A 72 -11.73 5.53 -13.26
N TYR A 73 -11.03 4.40 -13.38
CA TYR A 73 -11.61 3.09 -13.06
C TYR A 73 -11.83 2.88 -11.55
N VAL A 74 -10.97 3.40 -10.70
CA VAL A 74 -11.18 3.37 -9.25
C VAL A 74 -12.45 4.12 -8.88
N ILE A 75 -12.65 5.33 -9.38
CA ILE A 75 -13.87 6.11 -9.12
C ILE A 75 -15.11 5.37 -9.65
N GLU A 76 -15.04 4.83 -10.85
CA GLU A 76 -16.15 4.08 -11.44
C GLU A 76 -16.50 2.83 -10.64
N ARG A 77 -15.52 1.99 -10.32
CA ARG A 77 -15.74 0.70 -9.66
C ARG A 77 -16.08 0.84 -8.18
N LEU A 78 -15.33 1.65 -7.45
CA LEU A 78 -15.53 1.81 -6.00
C LEU A 78 -16.62 2.83 -5.68
N GLY A 79 -16.78 3.90 -6.46
CA GLY A 79 -17.82 4.90 -6.24
C GLY A 79 -19.23 4.32 -6.28
N ASN A 80 -19.47 3.29 -7.11
CA ASN A 80 -20.74 2.58 -7.17
C ASN A 80 -21.02 1.68 -5.94
N VAL A 81 -20.00 1.34 -5.18
CA VAL A 81 -20.05 0.43 -4.03
C VAL A 81 -20.00 1.21 -2.71
N LEU A 82 -19.14 2.22 -2.65
CA LEU A 82 -19.03 3.12 -1.50
C LEU A 82 -20.38 3.78 -1.19
N GLY A 83 -20.74 3.85 0.06
CA GLY A 83 -22.04 4.37 0.52
C GLY A 83 -23.19 3.35 0.51
N LYS A 84 -23.05 2.20 -0.17
CA LYS A 84 -24.02 1.09 -0.10
C LYS A 84 -23.67 0.06 0.97
N TYR A 85 -22.40 -0.03 1.30
CA TYR A 85 -21.82 -0.96 2.27
C TYR A 85 -21.10 -0.19 3.37
N ASP A 86 -21.04 -0.79 4.54
CA ASP A 86 -20.33 -0.20 5.70
C ASP A 86 -18.82 -0.32 5.52
N VAL A 87 -18.38 -1.41 4.86
CA VAL A 87 -16.97 -1.69 4.56
C VAL A 87 -16.83 -2.21 3.12
N VAL A 88 -15.88 -1.66 2.40
CA VAL A 88 -15.45 -2.20 1.10
C VAL A 88 -14.03 -2.76 1.26
N VAL A 89 -13.88 -4.05 1.00
CA VAL A 89 -12.59 -4.75 1.11
C VAL A 89 -11.97 -4.89 -0.27
N VAL A 90 -10.74 -4.44 -0.43
CA VAL A 90 -10.02 -4.48 -1.71
C VAL A 90 -8.63 -5.09 -1.54
N PRO A 91 -8.09 -5.79 -2.54
CA PRO A 91 -6.71 -6.25 -2.49
C PRO A 91 -5.75 -5.09 -2.73
N GLY A 92 -4.61 -5.13 -2.04
CA GLY A 92 -3.45 -4.33 -2.39
C GLY A 92 -2.48 -5.09 -3.28
N PHE A 93 -1.31 -4.49 -3.58
CA PHE A 93 -0.17 -5.14 -4.23
C PHE A 93 -0.35 -5.47 -5.73
N LEU A 94 -1.55 -5.50 -6.26
CA LEU A 94 -1.85 -5.91 -7.63
C LEU A 94 -2.48 -4.79 -8.47
N GLY A 95 -2.29 -4.90 -9.76
CA GLY A 95 -3.04 -4.17 -10.79
C GLY A 95 -3.38 -5.10 -11.95
N VAL A 96 -4.08 -4.56 -12.94
CA VAL A 96 -4.51 -5.29 -14.14
C VAL A 96 -3.89 -4.61 -15.36
N THR A 97 -3.26 -5.40 -16.21
CA THR A 97 -2.68 -4.93 -17.48
C THR A 97 -3.76 -4.71 -18.54
N GLY A 98 -3.41 -4.04 -19.64
CA GLY A 98 -4.35 -3.79 -20.73
C GLY A 98 -4.91 -5.04 -21.42
N ASP A 99 -4.24 -6.18 -21.29
CA ASP A 99 -4.69 -7.50 -21.77
C ASP A 99 -5.40 -8.32 -20.68
N GLY A 100 -5.70 -7.73 -19.53
CA GLY A 100 -6.51 -8.35 -18.46
C GLY A 100 -5.75 -9.28 -17.53
N ARG A 101 -4.41 -9.28 -17.54
CA ARG A 101 -3.60 -10.11 -16.63
C ARG A 101 -3.29 -9.37 -15.34
N TYR A 102 -3.18 -10.11 -14.26
CA TYR A 102 -2.69 -9.56 -13.00
C TYR A 102 -1.18 -9.30 -13.05
N ALA A 103 -0.77 -8.12 -12.61
CA ALA A 103 0.62 -7.75 -12.43
C ALA A 103 0.85 -7.23 -11.01
N SER A 104 1.96 -7.63 -10.40
CA SER A 104 2.31 -7.19 -9.05
C SER A 104 3.02 -5.84 -9.06
N LEU A 105 2.70 -5.00 -8.08
CA LEU A 105 3.33 -3.69 -7.90
C LEU A 105 4.70 -3.76 -7.22
N GLY A 106 5.12 -4.95 -6.83
CA GLY A 106 6.39 -5.18 -6.17
C GLY A 106 6.40 -4.77 -4.69
N ARG A 107 7.59 -4.55 -4.15
CA ARG A 107 7.79 -4.22 -2.73
C ARG A 107 7.03 -2.95 -2.34
N GLY A 108 6.32 -3.00 -1.21
CA GLY A 108 5.48 -1.89 -0.72
C GLY A 108 4.21 -1.67 -1.56
N GLY A 109 3.86 -2.63 -2.43
CA GLY A 109 2.73 -2.51 -3.35
C GLY A 109 1.38 -2.35 -2.65
N SER A 110 1.16 -2.98 -1.48
CA SER A 110 -0.09 -2.84 -0.71
C SER A 110 -0.25 -1.43 -0.14
N ASP A 111 0.81 -0.88 0.47
CA ASP A 111 0.80 0.48 0.99
C ASP A 111 0.64 1.50 -0.15
N TYR A 112 1.29 1.24 -1.29
CA TYR A 112 1.14 2.08 -2.48
C TYR A 112 -0.29 2.04 -3.03
N THR A 113 -0.92 0.87 -3.08
CA THR A 113 -2.34 0.73 -3.47
C THR A 113 -3.23 1.55 -2.53
N ALA A 114 -3.04 1.46 -1.22
CA ALA A 114 -3.82 2.21 -0.24
C ALA A 114 -3.69 3.72 -0.46
N SER A 115 -2.48 4.22 -0.72
CA SER A 115 -2.22 5.63 -1.02
C SER A 115 -2.88 6.10 -2.33
N LEU A 116 -2.84 5.26 -3.38
CA LEU A 116 -3.51 5.54 -4.65
C LEU A 116 -5.02 5.64 -4.46
N LEU A 117 -5.62 4.66 -3.79
CA LEU A 117 -7.07 4.65 -3.54
C LEU A 117 -7.50 5.85 -2.69
N ALA A 118 -6.76 6.16 -1.63
CA ALA A 118 -7.04 7.33 -0.80
C ALA A 118 -6.97 8.63 -1.61
N SER A 119 -5.97 8.76 -2.48
CA SER A 119 -5.79 9.92 -3.34
C SER A 119 -6.91 10.04 -4.39
N TYR A 120 -7.24 8.96 -5.11
CA TYR A 120 -8.23 8.98 -6.19
C TYR A 120 -9.65 9.17 -5.68
N LEU A 121 -9.95 8.65 -4.49
CA LEU A 121 -11.28 8.77 -3.86
C LEU A 121 -11.42 10.02 -2.98
N ASN A 122 -10.39 10.86 -2.90
CA ASN A 122 -10.35 12.01 -2.00
C ASN A 122 -10.77 11.62 -0.57
N ALA A 123 -10.15 10.55 -0.05
CA ALA A 123 -10.45 10.05 1.28
C ALA A 123 -10.20 11.12 2.34
N SER A 124 -11.02 11.16 3.38
CA SER A 124 -10.82 12.06 4.51
C SER A 124 -9.58 11.71 5.32
N GLN A 125 -9.25 10.42 5.38
CA GLN A 125 -8.09 9.89 6.11
C GLN A 125 -7.61 8.58 5.49
N LEU A 126 -6.29 8.38 5.52
CA LEU A 126 -5.63 7.10 5.27
C LEU A 126 -4.93 6.65 6.56
N THR A 127 -5.19 5.42 7.00
CA THR A 127 -4.52 4.86 8.18
C THR A 127 -3.71 3.64 7.79
N PHE A 128 -2.41 3.69 8.07
CA PHE A 128 -1.52 2.53 8.01
C PHE A 128 -1.38 1.91 9.40
N TYR A 129 -1.77 0.67 9.54
CA TYR A 129 -1.54 -0.10 10.75
C TYR A 129 -0.19 -0.81 10.66
N THR A 130 0.65 -0.61 11.68
CA THR A 130 2.02 -1.13 11.72
C THR A 130 2.39 -1.62 13.11
N ASP A 131 3.33 -2.54 13.18
CA ASP A 131 3.88 -3.08 14.44
C ASP A 131 4.76 -2.09 15.21
N SER A 132 5.34 -1.07 14.54
CA SER A 132 6.18 -0.04 15.19
C SER A 132 5.41 1.14 15.76
N GLY A 133 4.09 1.20 15.55
CA GLY A 133 3.25 2.28 16.06
C GLY A 133 3.41 3.62 15.36
N GLY A 134 4.31 3.76 14.39
CA GLY A 134 4.52 5.02 13.68
C GLY A 134 5.95 5.17 13.14
N LEU A 135 6.31 6.39 12.78
CA LEU A 135 7.67 6.74 12.36
C LEU A 135 8.51 7.11 13.59
N LEU A 136 9.72 6.60 13.64
CA LEU A 136 10.69 6.82 14.72
C LEU A 136 11.80 7.75 14.24
N THR A 137 12.48 8.39 15.18
CA THR A 137 13.67 9.24 14.90
C THR A 137 14.86 8.46 14.34
N GLY A 138 14.84 7.14 14.40
CA GLY A 138 15.85 6.26 13.82
C GLY A 138 15.45 4.81 13.86
N ASP A 139 16.20 3.94 13.18
CA ASP A 139 15.99 2.49 13.21
C ASP A 139 16.32 1.94 14.62
N PRO A 140 15.39 1.30 15.35
CA PRO A 140 15.61 0.77 16.69
C PRO A 140 16.70 -0.30 16.78
N ARG A 141 17.13 -0.85 15.65
CA ARG A 141 18.26 -1.80 15.59
C ARG A 141 19.62 -1.10 15.59
N ILE A 142 19.64 0.21 15.34
CA ILE A 142 20.86 1.02 15.20
C ILE A 142 20.91 2.10 16.28
N VAL A 143 19.77 2.74 16.53
CA VAL A 143 19.65 3.87 17.48
C VAL A 143 19.07 3.38 18.79
N ASN A 144 19.77 3.65 19.89
CA ASN A 144 19.25 3.39 21.23
C ASN A 144 18.13 4.40 21.55
N ASP A 145 17.01 3.91 22.07
CA ASP A 145 15.85 4.70 22.50
C ASP A 145 15.30 5.67 21.42
N PRO A 146 14.95 5.18 20.23
CA PRO A 146 14.37 6.02 19.21
C PRO A 146 12.99 6.55 19.65
N VAL A 147 12.73 7.83 19.41
CA VAL A 147 11.51 8.51 19.83
C VAL A 147 10.47 8.46 18.72
N LEU A 148 9.21 8.24 19.08
CA LEU A 148 8.08 8.30 18.15
C LEU A 148 7.84 9.75 17.71
N LEU A 149 7.84 9.97 16.39
CA LEU A 149 7.49 11.24 15.79
C LEU A 149 5.97 11.39 15.75
N ARG A 150 5.41 12.32 16.51
CA ARG A 150 3.97 12.55 16.54
C ARG A 150 3.44 13.15 15.25
N GLU A 151 4.23 14.01 14.62
CA GLU A 151 3.87 14.69 13.38
C GLU A 151 5.08 14.77 12.44
N VAL A 152 4.85 14.52 11.15
CA VAL A 152 5.86 14.57 10.08
C VAL A 152 5.24 15.22 8.84
N GLY A 153 5.99 16.03 8.12
CA GLY A 153 5.56 16.56 6.84
C GLY A 153 5.54 15.50 5.73
N TYR A 154 4.70 15.68 4.68
CA TYR A 154 4.65 14.73 3.56
C TYR A 154 6.00 14.63 2.84
N GLU A 155 6.66 15.76 2.61
CA GLU A 155 7.97 15.82 1.98
C GLU A 155 9.04 15.14 2.84
N GLU A 156 8.98 15.35 4.15
CA GLU A 156 9.89 14.74 5.12
C GLU A 156 9.72 13.22 5.14
N ALA A 157 8.47 12.72 5.19
CA ALA A 157 8.17 11.29 5.14
C ALA A 157 8.62 10.65 3.82
N TYR A 158 8.42 11.34 2.70
CA TYR A 158 8.88 10.90 1.38
C TYR A 158 10.40 10.82 1.30
N VAL A 159 11.11 11.89 1.70
CA VAL A 159 12.58 11.92 1.71
C VAL A 159 13.15 10.86 2.64
N ALA A 160 12.59 10.69 3.82
CA ALA A 160 12.99 9.63 4.75
C ALA A 160 12.87 8.23 4.13
N SER A 161 11.79 7.99 3.37
CA SER A 161 11.59 6.70 2.70
C SER A 161 12.62 6.45 1.58
N ILE A 162 13.05 7.50 0.86
CA ILE A 162 14.12 7.41 -0.15
C ILE A 162 15.47 7.14 0.52
N LEU A 163 15.75 7.81 1.63
CA LEU A 163 17.00 7.68 2.37
C LEU A 163 17.11 6.37 3.18
N GLY A 164 16.13 5.49 3.04
CA GLY A 164 16.19 4.14 3.59
C GLY A 164 15.53 3.96 4.95
N ALA A 165 14.63 4.85 5.35
CA ALA A 165 13.69 4.55 6.44
C ALA A 165 12.85 3.32 6.03
N LYS A 166 13.25 2.15 6.52
CA LYS A 166 12.81 0.81 6.02
C LYS A 166 11.32 0.53 6.13
N LYS A 167 10.56 1.41 6.80
CA LYS A 167 9.14 1.17 7.09
C LYS A 167 8.27 1.22 5.84
N PHE A 168 8.46 2.24 5.01
CA PHE A 168 7.66 2.43 3.80
C PHE A 168 8.54 2.55 2.56
N HIS A 169 8.03 2.02 1.45
CA HIS A 169 8.64 2.23 0.15
C HIS A 169 8.35 3.68 -0.33
N PRO A 170 9.28 4.36 -1.02
CA PRO A 170 9.06 5.74 -1.51
C PRO A 170 7.77 5.93 -2.29
N ARG A 171 7.39 4.97 -3.14
CA ARG A 171 6.13 5.00 -3.90
C ARG A 171 4.89 5.17 -3.02
N THR A 172 4.94 4.77 -1.74
CA THR A 172 3.81 4.93 -0.81
C THR A 172 3.44 6.39 -0.62
N PHE A 173 4.42 7.30 -0.55
CA PHE A 173 4.15 8.71 -0.32
C PHE A 173 3.93 9.54 -1.58
N GLU A 174 4.32 9.08 -2.77
CA GLU A 174 4.17 9.80 -4.03
C GLU A 174 2.74 10.30 -4.31
N PRO A 175 1.68 9.48 -4.18
CA PRO A 175 0.30 9.97 -4.36
C PRO A 175 -0.11 10.98 -3.29
N LEU A 176 0.41 10.82 -2.07
CA LEU A 176 0.07 11.63 -0.92
C LEU A 176 0.72 13.03 -0.97
N LEU A 177 1.87 13.18 -1.63
CA LEU A 177 2.49 14.48 -1.88
C LEU A 177 1.57 15.45 -2.64
N LYS A 178 0.70 14.91 -3.50
CA LYS A 178 -0.23 15.71 -4.30
C LYS A 178 -1.59 15.85 -3.64
N SER A 179 -2.15 14.75 -3.15
CA SER A 179 -3.51 14.72 -2.62
C SER A 179 -3.63 15.32 -1.21
N ARG A 180 -2.54 15.26 -0.43
CA ARG A 180 -2.50 15.74 0.97
C ARG A 180 -3.59 15.13 1.85
N VAL A 181 -4.00 13.91 1.56
CA VAL A 181 -4.95 13.15 2.39
C VAL A 181 -4.34 12.96 3.78
N LEU A 182 -5.05 13.34 4.84
CA LEU A 182 -4.59 13.13 6.21
C LEU A 182 -4.16 11.68 6.39
N THR A 183 -2.89 11.47 6.71
CA THR A 183 -2.33 10.13 6.82
C THR A 183 -1.89 9.86 8.25
N VAL A 184 -2.34 8.75 8.81
CA VAL A 184 -2.01 8.29 10.16
C VAL A 184 -1.27 6.96 10.06
N ILE A 185 -0.16 6.83 10.78
CA ILE A 185 0.61 5.60 10.89
C ILE A 185 0.57 5.20 12.35
N THR A 186 -0.03 4.06 12.69
CA THR A 186 -0.29 3.69 14.08
C THR A 186 -0.22 2.18 14.31
N ASP A 187 -0.10 1.80 15.57
CA ASP A 187 -0.31 0.43 16.04
C ASP A 187 -1.81 0.25 16.37
N PRO A 188 -2.47 -0.83 15.89
CA PRO A 188 -3.90 -1.03 16.11
C PRO A 188 -4.28 -1.20 17.59
N TRP A 189 -3.33 -1.51 18.45
CA TRP A 189 -3.58 -1.83 19.86
C TRP A 189 -3.17 -0.71 20.83
N ARG A 190 -2.15 0.09 20.48
CA ARG A 190 -1.56 1.10 21.37
C ARG A 190 -2.22 2.47 21.25
N GLY A 191 -2.84 2.76 20.11
CA GLY A 191 -3.49 4.04 19.84
C GLY A 191 -2.55 5.24 19.64
N ASP A 192 -1.24 5.05 19.84
CA ASP A 192 -0.21 6.03 19.53
C ASP A 192 0.14 5.98 18.04
N GLY A 193 0.55 7.12 17.47
CA GLY A 193 0.87 7.14 16.05
C GLY A 193 1.57 8.40 15.57
N THR A 194 1.93 8.38 14.30
CA THR A 194 2.47 9.51 13.56
C THR A 194 1.41 10.06 12.62
N TYR A 195 1.17 11.35 12.68
CA TYR A 195 0.34 12.08 11.73
C TYR A 195 1.24 12.64 10.62
N VAL A 196 0.98 12.25 9.38
CA VAL A 196 1.63 12.86 8.21
C VAL A 196 0.74 14.00 7.74
N ILE A 197 1.23 15.22 7.87
CA ILE A 197 0.45 16.46 7.70
C ILE A 197 1.11 17.42 6.73
N ASN A 198 0.34 18.40 6.28
CA ASN A 198 0.88 19.49 5.47
C ASN A 198 1.60 20.48 6.41
N ARG A 199 2.93 20.54 6.31
CA ARG A 199 3.75 21.50 7.06
C ARG A 199 4.43 22.48 6.12
N CYS A 200 4.40 23.76 6.49
CA CYS A 200 5.09 24.82 5.76
C CYS A 200 6.55 25.02 6.21
N GLU A 201 6.92 24.53 7.39
CA GLU A 201 8.28 24.69 7.91
C GLU A 201 9.01 23.36 8.00
N PRO A 202 10.15 23.22 7.32
CA PRO A 202 10.98 22.03 7.45
C PRO A 202 11.61 22.02 8.85
N MET A 203 11.15 21.15 9.72
CA MET A 203 11.87 20.83 10.95
C MET A 203 12.58 19.49 10.75
N PRO A 204 13.92 19.45 10.73
CA PRO A 204 14.66 18.19 10.62
C PRO A 204 14.44 17.38 11.88
N LYS A 205 13.50 16.46 11.86
CA LYS A 205 13.17 15.56 12.97
C LYS A 205 13.59 14.12 12.70
N LEU A 206 13.92 13.82 11.47
CA LEU A 206 14.16 12.47 10.99
C LEU A 206 15.60 12.35 10.55
N THR A 207 16.37 11.54 11.27
CA THR A 207 17.68 11.09 10.82
C THR A 207 17.53 9.67 10.29
N ALA A 208 17.59 9.52 8.98
CA ALA A 208 17.66 8.19 8.36
C ALA A 208 19.12 7.74 8.39
N ILE A 209 19.39 6.63 9.08
CA ILE A 209 20.69 5.95 9.03
C ILE A 209 20.46 4.66 8.24
N ASN A 210 21.18 4.51 7.15
CA ASN A 210 21.11 3.32 6.31
C ASN A 210 22.51 2.79 6.02
N GLU A 211 22.66 1.46 6.01
CA GLU A 211 23.85 0.82 5.43
C GLU A 211 23.68 0.78 3.91
N ALA A 212 24.44 1.58 3.19
CA ALA A 212 24.57 1.49 1.75
C ALA A 212 25.94 0.87 1.40
N GLY A 213 25.93 -0.40 1.05
CA GLY A 213 27.17 -1.13 0.77
C GLY A 213 28.07 -1.27 2.03
N ASN A 214 29.31 -0.82 1.97
CA ASN A 214 30.28 -0.91 3.05
C ASN A 214 30.44 0.39 3.85
N GLY A 215 29.49 1.29 3.83
CA GLY A 215 29.53 2.59 4.51
C GLY A 215 28.25 2.94 5.26
N LEU A 216 28.40 3.64 6.38
CA LEU A 216 27.33 4.33 7.09
C LEU A 216 27.20 5.74 6.50
N PHE A 217 25.99 6.13 6.13
CA PHE A 217 25.63 7.51 5.74
C PHE A 217 24.66 8.11 6.72
#